data_db2331c737989bd34cac0584c9587928
#
_entry.id   db2331c737989bd34cac0584c9587928
#
_cell.length_a   1.000
_cell.length_b   1.000
_cell.length_c   1.000
_cell.angle_alpha   90.00
_cell.angle_beta   90.00
_cell.angle_gamma   90.00
#
_symmetry.space_group_name_H-M   'P 1'
#
loop_
_entity.id
_entity.type
_entity.pdbx_description
1 polymer ?
#
loop_
_entity_poly.entity_id
_entity_poly.type
_entity_poly.pdbx_seq_one_letter_code
_entity_poly.pdbx_strand_id
1 'polypeptide(L)'
;KGFFIDGIPYNVEDYAGKFMGLKKPERYFNAGVLLFDLKKCRELTSEQEAVELLNRRKWMYNDQDVLNMLFADSLYLLDIKWNYTVNIELGMNFRDPAVTKLMKSFRRSEYGIIHYSGKAKPWSYDVPMREHYLKYENKFKEVILCQ
;
A
#
# COMPACT_ATOMS: atom_id res chain seq x y z
N LYS A 1 -12.97 -8.31 -2.74
CA LYS A 1 -14.11 -7.62 -2.09
C LYS A 1 -14.05 -6.18 -2.57
N GLY A 2 -15.03 -5.75 -3.37
CA GLY A 2 -15.16 -4.35 -3.79
C GLY A 2 -15.41 -3.46 -2.57
N PHE A 3 -14.94 -2.23 -2.65
CA PHE A 3 -15.26 -1.19 -1.69
C PHE A 3 -16.66 -0.66 -2.00
N PHE A 4 -17.40 -0.28 -0.96
CA PHE A 4 -18.71 0.32 -1.09
C PHE A 4 -18.67 1.73 -0.50
N ILE A 5 -19.12 2.71 -1.27
CA ILE A 5 -19.45 4.04 -0.80
C ILE A 5 -20.93 4.21 -1.09
N ASP A 6 -21.73 4.47 -0.05
CA ASP A 6 -23.19 4.57 -0.13
C ASP A 6 -23.86 3.36 -0.83
N GLY A 7 -23.32 2.14 -0.57
CA GLY A 7 -23.84 0.90 -1.15
C GLY A 7 -23.39 0.61 -2.58
N ILE A 8 -22.60 1.48 -3.21
CA ILE A 8 -22.10 1.30 -4.58
C ILE A 8 -20.71 0.66 -4.53
N PRO A 9 -20.44 -0.44 -5.28
CA PRO A 9 -19.13 -1.04 -5.34
C PRO A 9 -18.15 -0.13 -6.09
N TYR A 10 -17.03 0.23 -5.43
CA TYR A 10 -15.94 0.98 -6.04
C TYR A 10 -14.69 0.12 -6.13
N ASN A 11 -13.94 0.26 -7.21
CA ASN A 11 -12.53 -0.09 -7.22
C ASN A 11 -11.69 1.11 -6.75
N VAL A 12 -10.38 0.87 -6.55
CA VAL A 12 -9.47 1.93 -6.09
C VAL A 12 -9.41 3.10 -7.07
N GLU A 13 -9.43 2.84 -8.37
CA GLU A 13 -9.39 3.90 -9.40
C GLU A 13 -10.67 4.76 -9.38
N ASP A 14 -11.84 4.13 -9.27
CA ASP A 14 -13.11 4.86 -9.12
C ASP A 14 -13.11 5.69 -7.85
N TYR A 15 -12.64 5.14 -6.73
CA TYR A 15 -12.48 5.86 -5.48
C TYR A 15 -11.53 7.06 -5.64
N ALA A 16 -10.34 6.82 -6.17
CA ALA A 16 -9.32 7.84 -6.36
C ALA A 16 -9.78 8.95 -7.33
N GLY A 17 -10.43 8.58 -8.43
CA GLY A 17 -10.92 9.56 -9.43
C GLY A 17 -12.20 10.28 -8.99
N LYS A 18 -13.25 9.53 -8.65
CA LYS A 18 -14.59 10.10 -8.43
C LYS A 18 -14.75 10.72 -7.05
N PHE A 19 -14.23 10.05 -6.01
CA PHE A 19 -14.38 10.52 -4.64
C PHE A 19 -13.24 11.44 -4.20
N MET A 20 -11.99 11.08 -4.47
CA MET A 20 -10.83 11.90 -4.09
C MET A 20 -10.60 13.05 -5.07
N GLY A 21 -10.97 12.89 -6.35
CA GLY A 21 -10.77 13.89 -7.39
C GLY A 21 -9.34 13.89 -7.97
N LEU A 22 -8.62 12.76 -7.88
CA LEU A 22 -7.31 12.64 -8.52
C LEU A 22 -7.45 12.70 -10.04
N LYS A 23 -6.63 13.53 -10.69
CA LYS A 23 -6.60 13.66 -12.16
C LYS A 23 -6.11 12.39 -12.86
N LYS A 24 -5.26 11.62 -12.17
CA LYS A 24 -4.65 10.36 -12.64
C LYS A 24 -4.87 9.26 -11.61
N PRO A 25 -6.11 8.75 -11.50
CA PRO A 25 -6.46 7.76 -10.47
C PRO A 25 -5.69 6.45 -10.60
N GLU A 26 -5.22 6.10 -11.80
CA GLU A 26 -4.35 4.95 -12.06
C GLU A 26 -2.98 5.06 -11.39
N ARG A 27 -2.59 6.26 -10.95
CA ARG A 27 -1.35 6.52 -10.20
C ARG A 27 -1.53 6.44 -8.69
N TYR A 28 -2.71 6.09 -8.21
CA TYR A 28 -2.95 5.89 -6.78
C TYR A 28 -2.03 4.78 -6.25
N PHE A 29 -1.17 5.13 -5.29
CA PHE A 29 -0.15 4.23 -4.75
C PHE A 29 -0.48 3.76 -3.34
N ASN A 30 0.02 2.58 -2.99
CA ASN A 30 -0.02 2.06 -1.63
C ASN A 30 1.09 2.69 -0.79
N ALA A 31 0.74 3.24 0.37
CA ALA A 31 1.64 3.97 1.26
C ALA A 31 2.39 3.08 2.28
N GLY A 32 2.34 1.74 2.14
CA GLY A 32 2.97 0.84 3.09
C GLY A 32 4.50 0.84 3.06
N VAL A 33 5.11 1.19 1.91
CA VAL A 33 6.55 1.38 1.76
C VAL A 33 6.81 2.63 0.94
N LEU A 34 7.46 3.61 1.55
CA LEU A 34 7.72 4.91 0.94
C LEU A 34 9.19 5.32 1.12
N LEU A 35 9.73 5.94 0.09
CA LEU A 35 11.01 6.63 0.14
C LEU A 35 10.78 8.12 -0.19
N PHE A 36 11.06 9.00 0.76
CA PHE A 36 10.84 10.43 0.62
C PHE A 36 12.14 11.18 0.28
N ASP A 37 12.08 12.03 -0.74
CA ASP A 37 12.99 13.15 -0.88
C ASP A 37 12.49 14.28 0.04
N LEU A 38 12.99 14.33 1.25
CA LEU A 38 12.50 15.26 2.27
C LEU A 38 12.65 16.73 1.88
N LYS A 39 13.64 17.06 1.03
CA LYS A 39 13.80 18.43 0.52
C LYS A 39 12.63 18.78 -0.40
N LYS A 40 12.35 17.94 -1.38
CA LYS A 40 11.22 18.16 -2.31
C LYS A 40 9.88 18.11 -1.59
N CYS A 41 9.71 17.23 -0.61
CA CYS A 41 8.47 17.20 0.17
C CYS A 41 8.19 18.53 0.86
N ARG A 42 9.20 19.14 1.46
CA ARG A 42 9.08 20.48 2.09
C ARG A 42 8.83 21.62 1.11
N GLU A 43 9.24 21.46 -0.15
CA GLU A 43 8.95 22.42 -1.22
C GLU A 43 7.53 22.28 -1.76
N LEU A 44 6.96 21.06 -1.72
CA LEU A 44 5.65 20.74 -2.30
C LEU A 44 4.48 20.96 -1.33
N THR A 45 4.69 20.77 -0.04
CA THR A 45 3.63 20.87 0.95
C THR A 45 4.19 21.21 2.34
N SER A 46 3.31 21.71 3.21
CA SER A 46 3.58 21.96 4.62
C SER A 46 2.85 20.95 5.50
N GLU A 47 3.29 20.83 6.76
CA GLU A 47 2.58 20.05 7.77
C GLU A 47 1.13 20.53 7.94
N GLN A 48 0.93 21.85 7.94
CA GLN A 48 -0.39 22.44 8.08
C GLN A 48 -1.33 22.03 6.94
N GLU A 49 -0.88 22.08 5.69
CA GLU A 49 -1.67 21.64 4.53
C GLU A 49 -2.03 20.18 4.62
N ALA A 50 -1.09 19.32 5.05
CA ALA A 50 -1.35 17.90 5.23
C ALA A 50 -2.41 17.64 6.30
N VAL A 51 -2.33 18.35 7.44
CA VAL A 51 -3.32 18.25 8.53
C VAL A 51 -4.69 18.79 8.10
N GLU A 52 -4.74 19.90 7.41
CA GLU A 52 -5.98 20.46 6.87
C GLU A 52 -6.64 19.49 5.87
N LEU A 53 -5.85 18.87 5.00
CA LEU A 53 -6.34 17.90 4.06
C LEU A 53 -6.87 16.64 4.77
N LEU A 54 -6.16 16.15 5.78
CA LEU A 54 -6.57 15.01 6.60
C LEU A 54 -7.93 15.27 7.26
N ASN A 55 -8.16 16.49 7.76
CA ASN A 55 -9.39 16.88 8.46
C ASN A 55 -10.54 17.29 7.52
N ARG A 56 -10.30 17.44 6.23
CA ARG A 56 -11.31 17.93 5.26
C ARG A 56 -12.50 16.98 5.10
N ARG A 57 -12.26 15.66 5.24
CA ARG A 57 -13.28 14.63 5.11
C ARG A 57 -12.85 13.32 5.79
N LYS A 58 -13.77 12.39 5.91
CA LYS A 58 -13.43 11.01 6.32
C LYS A 58 -12.83 10.27 5.13
N TRP A 59 -11.54 9.98 5.21
CA TRP A 59 -10.81 9.21 4.21
C TRP A 59 -11.00 7.70 4.42
N MET A 60 -10.92 6.92 3.35
CA MET A 60 -11.03 5.45 3.43
C MET A 60 -9.73 4.83 3.96
N TYR A 61 -8.60 5.35 3.51
CA TYR A 61 -7.26 4.88 3.85
C TYR A 61 -6.42 5.95 4.56
N ASN A 62 -7.07 6.90 5.24
CA ASN A 62 -6.44 7.92 6.07
C ASN A 62 -5.18 8.55 5.44
N ASP A 63 -4.01 8.23 5.99
CA ASP A 63 -2.69 8.73 5.57
C ASP A 63 -2.38 8.43 4.10
N GLN A 64 -2.72 7.24 3.62
CA GLN A 64 -2.49 6.87 2.22
C GLN A 64 -3.25 7.77 1.26
N ASP A 65 -4.50 8.11 1.57
CA ASP A 65 -5.30 9.01 0.73
C ASP A 65 -4.72 10.42 0.70
N VAL A 66 -4.33 10.93 1.88
CA VAL A 66 -3.71 12.25 2.00
C VAL A 66 -2.40 12.33 1.22
N LEU A 67 -1.54 11.30 1.35
CA LEU A 67 -0.27 11.24 0.61
C LEU A 67 -0.50 11.17 -0.91
N ASN A 68 -1.52 10.44 -1.36
CA ASN A 68 -1.88 10.41 -2.77
C ASN A 68 -2.39 11.78 -3.27
N MET A 69 -3.15 12.52 -2.46
CA MET A 69 -3.58 13.88 -2.82
C MET A 69 -2.41 14.85 -2.92
N LEU A 70 -1.41 14.73 -2.04
CA LEU A 70 -0.27 15.64 -2.00
C LEU A 70 0.78 15.33 -3.07
N PHE A 71 1.03 14.05 -3.37
CA PHE A 71 2.22 13.63 -4.11
C PHE A 71 1.95 12.86 -5.40
N ALA A 72 0.70 12.61 -5.81
CA ALA A 72 0.38 11.80 -7.00
C ALA A 72 1.07 12.27 -8.29
N ASP A 73 1.29 13.57 -8.44
CA ASP A 73 1.97 14.15 -9.61
C ASP A 73 3.51 14.16 -9.49
N SER A 74 4.06 13.91 -8.30
CA SER A 74 5.49 14.01 -7.98
C SER A 74 6.10 12.69 -7.51
N LEU A 75 5.51 11.55 -7.87
CA LEU A 75 5.95 10.23 -7.43
C LEU A 75 6.71 9.47 -8.52
N TYR A 76 7.61 8.60 -8.06
CA TYR A 76 8.21 7.52 -8.84
C TYR A 76 7.76 6.19 -8.27
N LEU A 77 7.14 5.34 -9.10
CA LEU A 77 6.72 4.00 -8.70
C LEU A 77 7.92 3.06 -8.68
N LEU A 78 8.21 2.51 -7.51
CA LEU A 78 9.24 1.50 -7.34
C LEU A 78 8.79 0.16 -7.95
N ASP A 79 9.77 -0.72 -8.22
CA ASP A 79 9.50 -2.11 -8.56
C ASP A 79 8.69 -2.77 -7.44
N ILE A 80 7.74 -3.63 -7.84
CA ILE A 80 6.81 -4.32 -6.93
C ILE A 80 7.50 -5.12 -5.82
N LYS A 81 8.72 -5.59 -6.05
CA LYS A 81 9.51 -6.31 -5.03
C LYS A 81 9.72 -5.51 -3.75
N TRP A 82 9.68 -4.18 -3.83
CA TRP A 82 9.87 -3.29 -2.68
C TRP A 82 8.60 -3.04 -1.85
N ASN A 83 7.44 -3.49 -2.34
CA ASN A 83 6.17 -3.45 -1.60
C ASN A 83 5.25 -4.58 -2.09
N TYR A 84 5.73 -5.83 -2.01
CA TYR A 84 4.94 -6.97 -2.42
C TYR A 84 3.88 -7.28 -1.38
N THR A 85 2.63 -6.96 -1.68
CA THR A 85 1.52 -7.19 -0.75
C THR A 85 1.02 -8.63 -0.84
N VAL A 86 0.87 -9.30 0.29
CA VAL A 86 0.38 -10.70 0.35
C VAL A 86 -1.05 -10.86 -0.16
N ASN A 87 -1.82 -9.78 -0.27
CA ASN A 87 -3.16 -9.81 -0.85
C ASN A 87 -3.17 -10.27 -2.32
N ILE A 88 -2.04 -10.16 -3.03
CA ILE A 88 -1.87 -10.66 -4.39
C ILE A 88 -2.04 -12.18 -4.42
N GLU A 89 -1.49 -12.87 -3.43
CA GLU A 89 -1.59 -14.33 -3.29
C GLU A 89 -3.05 -14.78 -3.00
N LEU A 90 -3.87 -13.90 -2.45
CA LEU A 90 -5.28 -14.15 -2.19
C LEU A 90 -6.18 -13.94 -3.42
N GLY A 91 -5.58 -13.78 -4.60
CA GLY A 91 -6.32 -13.69 -5.86
C GLY A 91 -7.02 -12.34 -6.06
N MET A 92 -6.45 -11.26 -5.55
CA MET A 92 -6.93 -9.92 -5.93
C MET A 92 -6.76 -9.75 -7.43
N ASN A 93 -7.87 -9.76 -8.15
CA ASN A 93 -7.87 -9.46 -9.58
C ASN A 93 -7.75 -7.96 -9.76
N PHE A 94 -6.62 -7.54 -10.31
CA PHE A 94 -6.46 -6.18 -10.80
C PHE A 94 -7.29 -6.03 -12.08
N ARG A 95 -8.01 -4.92 -12.24
CA ARG A 95 -8.77 -4.66 -13.47
C ARG A 95 -7.86 -4.53 -14.69
N ASP A 96 -6.65 -4.00 -14.50
CA ASP A 96 -5.68 -3.88 -15.57
C ASP A 96 -5.03 -5.25 -15.84
N PRO A 97 -5.24 -5.83 -17.04
CA PRO A 97 -4.61 -7.08 -17.43
C PRO A 97 -3.07 -7.02 -17.43
N ALA A 98 -2.50 -5.83 -17.70
CA ALA A 98 -1.04 -5.64 -17.70
C ALA A 98 -0.50 -5.75 -16.27
N VAL A 99 -1.18 -5.15 -15.29
CA VAL A 99 -0.82 -5.28 -13.87
C VAL A 99 -0.96 -6.73 -13.42
N THR A 100 -2.06 -7.39 -13.75
CA THR A 100 -2.26 -8.82 -13.43
C THR A 100 -1.17 -9.70 -14.02
N LYS A 101 -0.76 -9.45 -15.27
CA LYS A 101 0.32 -10.17 -15.96
C LYS A 101 1.66 -9.92 -15.26
N LEU A 102 1.97 -8.66 -14.94
CA LEU A 102 3.19 -8.27 -14.22
C LEU A 102 3.26 -8.98 -12.87
N MET A 103 2.16 -8.98 -12.11
CA MET A 103 2.09 -9.63 -10.80
C MET A 103 2.29 -11.15 -10.89
N LYS A 104 1.72 -11.81 -11.92
CA LYS A 104 1.90 -13.24 -12.16
C LYS A 104 3.29 -13.61 -12.66
N SER A 105 3.98 -12.70 -13.34
CA SER A 105 5.36 -12.92 -13.83
C SER A 105 6.43 -12.69 -12.76
N PHE A 106 6.07 -12.10 -11.63
CA PHE A 106 7.00 -11.84 -10.55
C PHE A 106 7.48 -13.16 -9.91
N ARG A 107 8.80 -13.31 -9.84
CA ARG A 107 9.40 -14.51 -9.23
C ARG A 107 9.45 -14.34 -7.70
N ARG A 108 8.85 -15.28 -6.99
CA ARG A 108 8.82 -15.28 -5.51
C ARG A 108 10.20 -15.24 -4.83
N SER A 109 11.28 -15.55 -5.56
CA SER A 109 12.65 -15.45 -5.06
C SER A 109 13.23 -14.03 -5.02
N GLU A 110 12.52 -13.04 -5.56
CA GLU A 110 13.02 -11.68 -5.77
C GLU A 110 12.41 -10.64 -4.82
N TYR A 111 11.74 -11.08 -3.73
CA TYR A 111 11.19 -10.13 -2.76
C TYR A 111 12.26 -9.28 -2.09
N GLY A 112 12.10 -7.96 -2.14
CA GLY A 112 12.82 -7.04 -1.28
C GLY A 112 12.07 -6.84 0.04
N ILE A 113 10.76 -6.49 -0.04
CA ILE A 113 9.90 -6.29 1.13
C ILE A 113 8.57 -7.02 0.92
N ILE A 114 8.21 -7.90 1.85
CA ILE A 114 6.90 -8.54 1.92
C ILE A 114 6.01 -7.73 2.85
N HIS A 115 4.92 -7.21 2.32
CA HIS A 115 3.99 -6.35 3.04
C HIS A 115 2.71 -7.12 3.39
N TYR A 116 2.52 -7.44 4.66
CA TYR A 116 1.28 -8.02 5.17
C TYR A 116 0.23 -6.93 5.37
N SER A 117 -0.33 -6.45 4.26
CA SER A 117 -1.37 -5.42 4.26
C SER A 117 -2.72 -5.97 4.70
N GLY A 118 -3.60 -5.10 5.23
CA GLY A 118 -4.94 -5.47 5.68
C GLY A 118 -5.02 -5.94 7.13
N LYS A 119 -6.17 -6.52 7.51
CA LYS A 119 -6.49 -6.87 8.91
C LYS A 119 -5.86 -8.18 9.36
N ALA A 120 -5.76 -9.17 8.46
CA ALA A 120 -5.14 -10.46 8.77
C ALA A 120 -3.62 -10.29 8.81
N LYS A 121 -3.04 -10.52 9.97
CA LYS A 121 -1.61 -10.37 10.22
C LYS A 121 -0.93 -11.71 10.51
N PRO A 122 0.33 -11.93 10.09
CA PRO A 122 0.99 -13.22 10.19
C PRO A 122 1.22 -13.71 11.63
N TRP A 123 1.21 -12.82 12.60
CA TRP A 123 1.32 -13.19 14.02
C TRP A 123 0.03 -13.72 14.63
N SER A 124 -1.13 -13.49 14.00
CA SER A 124 -2.45 -13.90 14.53
C SER A 124 -3.21 -14.83 13.59
N TYR A 125 -2.85 -14.88 12.30
CA TYR A 125 -3.58 -15.62 11.29
C TYR A 125 -2.65 -16.43 10.40
N ASP A 126 -3.18 -17.52 9.84
CA ASP A 126 -2.52 -18.25 8.77
C ASP A 126 -2.77 -17.51 7.45
N VAL A 127 -1.79 -16.71 7.04
CA VAL A 127 -1.83 -15.88 5.83
C VAL A 127 -0.79 -16.37 4.83
N PRO A 128 -0.96 -16.10 3.53
CA PRO A 128 0.06 -16.43 2.53
C PRO A 128 1.43 -15.87 2.94
N MET A 129 2.48 -16.65 2.69
CA MET A 129 3.87 -16.27 2.97
C MET A 129 4.21 -16.09 4.46
N ARG A 130 3.37 -16.62 5.36
CA ARG A 130 3.58 -16.55 6.82
C ARG A 130 4.93 -17.13 7.26
N GLU A 131 5.45 -18.11 6.53
CA GLU A 131 6.75 -18.72 6.77
C GLU A 131 7.91 -17.71 6.78
N HIS A 132 7.84 -16.67 5.97
CA HIS A 132 8.82 -15.58 5.98
C HIS A 132 8.77 -14.78 7.29
N TYR A 133 7.58 -14.47 7.78
CA TYR A 133 7.41 -13.82 9.08
C TYR A 133 7.95 -14.68 10.22
N LEU A 134 7.54 -15.95 10.29
CA LEU A 134 7.94 -16.89 11.35
C LEU A 134 9.46 -17.07 11.42
N LYS A 135 10.15 -17.07 10.27
CA LYS A 135 11.61 -17.11 10.21
C LYS A 135 12.26 -15.97 10.98
N TYR A 136 11.76 -14.73 10.85
CA TYR A 136 12.29 -13.57 11.56
C TYR A 136 11.83 -13.51 13.01
N GLU A 137 10.60 -13.92 13.30
CA GLU A 137 10.09 -14.01 14.66
C GLU A 137 10.93 -15.00 15.49
N ASN A 138 11.26 -16.16 14.95
CA ASN A 138 12.09 -17.16 15.63
C ASN A 138 13.51 -16.61 15.90
N LYS A 139 14.14 -15.98 14.89
CA LYS A 139 15.45 -15.34 15.09
C LYS A 139 15.42 -14.26 16.19
N PHE A 140 14.35 -13.47 16.22
CA PHE A 140 14.17 -12.44 17.25
C PHE A 140 14.05 -13.06 18.65
N LYS A 141 13.28 -14.15 18.79
CA LYS A 141 13.16 -14.90 20.06
C LYS A 141 14.49 -15.50 20.51
N GLU A 142 15.28 -16.06 19.60
CA GLU A 142 16.62 -16.57 19.90
C GLU A 142 17.53 -15.47 20.46
N VAL A 143 17.55 -14.29 19.84
CA VAL A 143 18.37 -13.15 20.31
C VAL A 143 17.97 -12.66 21.69
N ILE A 144 16.66 -12.59 21.98
CA ILE A 144 16.17 -12.12 23.29
C ILE A 144 16.42 -13.16 24.40
N LEU A 145 16.28 -14.45 24.08
CA LEU A 145 16.47 -15.52 25.07
C LEU A 145 17.95 -15.78 25.38
N CYS A 146 18.87 -15.25 24.58
CA CYS A 146 20.33 -15.33 24.81
C CYS A 146 20.88 -14.14 25.60
N GLN A 147 20.07 -13.20 26.04
CA GLN A 147 20.41 -12.09 26.94
C GLN A 147 19.91 -12.37 28.36
#